data_a83ffd61ea38e0e58fd13d1991c53f01
#
_entry.id   a83ffd61ea38e0e58fd13d1991c53f01
#
_cell.length_a   1.000
_cell.length_b   1.000
_cell.length_c   1.000
_cell.angle_alpha   90.00
_cell.angle_beta   90.00
_cell.angle_gamma   90.00
#
_symmetry.space_group_name_H-M   'P 1'
#
loop_
_entity.id
_entity.type
_entity.pdbx_description
1 polymer ?
#
loop_
_entity_poly.entity_id
_entity_poly.type
_entity_poly.pdbx_seq_one_letter_code
_entity_poly.pdbx_strand_id
1 'polypeptide(L)'
;MDRAQLAQWRSDRQAEIDAGGPFLAVLSSESTAGREGDRVVAAFEQPELPGAIAFECFGDGTVELQLDSDSTTGTVITGTTTVRTVDCGEGPFAIDSDFLGTEPIDLVGAATTAADRDTAWFLTVSGA
;
A
#
# COMPACT_ATOMS: atom_id res chain seq x y z
N MET A 1 -0.17 23.17 2.11
CA MET A 1 -1.20 22.15 1.86
C MET A 1 -2.23 22.17 2.97
N ASP A 2 -3.48 22.17 2.61
CA ASP A 2 -4.59 22.26 3.54
C ASP A 2 -4.98 20.84 4.02
N ARG A 3 -5.05 20.67 5.34
CA ARG A 3 -5.45 19.37 5.92
C ARG A 3 -6.91 19.02 5.58
N ALA A 4 -7.76 20.02 5.35
CA ALA A 4 -9.13 19.77 4.91
C ALA A 4 -9.17 19.16 3.51
N GLN A 5 -8.29 19.59 2.61
CA GLN A 5 -8.17 18.99 1.28
C GLN A 5 -7.68 17.56 1.35
N LEU A 6 -6.72 17.28 2.20
CA LEU A 6 -6.20 15.93 2.41
C LEU A 6 -7.30 15.00 2.95
N ALA A 7 -8.03 15.46 3.95
CA ALA A 7 -9.12 14.67 4.55
C ALA A 7 -10.25 14.41 3.53
N GLN A 8 -10.57 15.40 2.70
CA GLN A 8 -11.59 15.25 1.65
C GLN A 8 -11.13 14.25 0.59
N TRP A 9 -9.89 14.35 0.12
CA TRP A 9 -9.33 13.40 -0.83
C TRP A 9 -9.39 11.98 -0.29
N ARG A 10 -9.00 11.80 0.98
CA ARG A 10 -8.99 10.49 1.62
C ARG A 10 -10.40 9.89 1.69
N SER A 11 -11.39 10.71 2.07
CA SER A 11 -12.78 10.28 2.13
C SER A 11 -13.32 9.90 0.74
N ASP A 12 -13.04 10.72 -0.28
CA ASP A 12 -13.49 10.48 -1.66
C ASP A 12 -12.85 9.21 -2.23
N ARG A 13 -11.56 9.00 -2.01
CA ARG A 13 -10.87 7.80 -2.49
C ARG A 13 -11.35 6.56 -1.77
N GLN A 14 -11.63 6.63 -0.47
CA GLN A 14 -12.17 5.49 0.27
C GLN A 14 -13.50 5.05 -0.33
N ALA A 15 -14.38 5.99 -0.65
CA ALA A 15 -15.67 5.70 -1.25
C ALA A 15 -15.51 5.06 -2.64
N GLU A 16 -14.57 5.55 -3.46
CA GLU A 16 -14.29 4.99 -4.79
C GLU A 16 -13.73 3.57 -4.69
N ILE A 17 -12.84 3.32 -3.74
CA ILE A 17 -12.25 2.00 -3.51
C ILE A 17 -13.33 1.03 -3.05
N ASP A 18 -14.19 1.45 -2.12
CA ASP A 18 -15.29 0.62 -1.62
C ASP A 18 -16.26 0.25 -2.74
N ALA A 19 -16.52 1.17 -3.67
CA ALA A 19 -17.39 0.93 -4.82
C ALA A 19 -16.70 0.07 -5.89
N GLY A 20 -15.38 0.08 -5.98
CA GLY A 20 -14.61 -0.64 -6.99
C GLY A 20 -14.20 -2.07 -6.61
N GLY A 21 -14.47 -2.49 -5.37
CA GLY A 21 -14.09 -3.82 -4.89
C GLY A 21 -14.73 -4.97 -5.68
N PRO A 22 -14.41 -6.22 -5.32
CA PRO A 22 -13.64 -6.61 -4.13
C PRO A 22 -12.12 -6.56 -4.34
N PHE A 23 -11.42 -6.26 -3.25
CA PHE A 23 -9.96 -6.35 -3.19
C PHE A 23 -9.57 -7.41 -2.16
N LEU A 24 -8.42 -8.04 -2.33
CA LEU A 24 -7.84 -8.91 -1.31
C LEU A 24 -7.46 -8.11 -0.07
N ALA A 25 -6.92 -6.92 -0.26
CA ALA A 25 -6.55 -6.03 0.82
C ALA A 25 -6.60 -4.58 0.38
N VAL A 26 -6.96 -3.71 1.33
CA VAL A 26 -6.86 -2.26 1.17
C VAL A 26 -6.15 -1.74 2.42
N LEU A 27 -4.97 -1.14 2.22
CA LEU A 27 -4.18 -0.55 3.30
C LEU A 27 -4.18 0.96 3.11
N SER A 28 -4.30 1.71 4.20
CA SER A 28 -4.24 3.16 4.14
C SER A 28 -3.70 3.75 5.43
N SER A 29 -3.07 4.91 5.32
CA SER A 29 -2.59 5.67 6.46
C SER A 29 -2.29 7.10 6.04
N GLU A 30 -1.85 7.89 6.99
CA GLU A 30 -1.35 9.24 6.76
C GLU A 30 0.14 9.28 7.07
N SER A 31 0.88 10.13 6.37
CA SER A 31 2.30 10.34 6.59
C SER A 31 2.57 11.81 6.83
N THR A 32 3.43 12.10 7.81
CA THR A 32 3.84 13.45 8.16
C THR A 32 5.21 13.73 7.55
N ALA A 33 5.36 14.90 6.94
CA ALA A 33 6.63 15.32 6.34
C ALA A 33 7.79 15.20 7.33
N GLY A 34 8.88 14.59 6.87
CA GLY A 34 10.07 14.41 7.67
C GLY A 34 10.00 13.32 8.72
N ARG A 35 8.94 12.53 8.74
CA ARG A 35 8.76 11.44 9.71
C ARG A 35 8.52 10.12 9.01
N GLU A 36 8.95 9.04 9.67
CA GLU A 36 8.61 7.70 9.27
C GLU A 36 7.14 7.42 9.65
N GLY A 37 6.39 6.84 8.71
CA GLY A 37 4.99 6.49 8.94
C GLY A 37 4.85 5.13 9.60
N ASP A 38 3.64 4.87 10.13
CA ASP A 38 3.31 3.59 10.74
C ASP A 38 3.18 2.50 9.67
N ARG A 39 3.58 1.29 10.01
CA ARG A 39 3.36 0.12 9.16
C ARG A 39 1.92 -0.35 9.32
N VAL A 40 1.23 -0.54 8.20
CA VAL A 40 -0.13 -1.08 8.14
C VAL A 40 -0.07 -2.46 7.51
N VAL A 41 -0.76 -3.42 8.09
CA VAL A 41 -0.72 -4.81 7.60
C VAL A 41 -2.13 -5.36 7.43
N ALA A 42 -2.26 -6.29 6.46
CA ALA A 42 -3.43 -7.13 6.30
C ALA A 42 -2.98 -8.59 6.32
N ALA A 43 -3.58 -9.38 7.19
CA ALA A 43 -3.34 -10.82 7.27
C ALA A 43 -4.53 -11.54 6.64
N PHE A 44 -4.25 -12.60 5.88
CA PHE A 44 -5.29 -13.39 5.23
C PHE A 44 -5.58 -14.66 6.04
N GLU A 45 -6.84 -15.04 6.12
CA GLU A 45 -7.24 -16.29 6.78
C GLU A 45 -6.70 -17.51 6.03
N GLN A 46 -6.61 -17.39 4.71
CA GLN A 46 -6.02 -18.41 3.84
C GLN A 46 -5.04 -17.73 2.90
N PRO A 47 -3.95 -18.41 2.51
CA PRO A 47 -3.00 -17.84 1.57
C PRO A 47 -3.68 -17.42 0.26
N GLU A 48 -3.29 -16.24 -0.24
CA GLU A 48 -3.85 -15.64 -1.44
C GLU A 48 -2.76 -15.30 -2.43
N LEU A 49 -3.06 -15.47 -3.72
CA LEU A 49 -2.14 -15.10 -4.79
C LEU A 49 -2.53 -13.71 -5.31
N PRO A 50 -1.69 -12.68 -5.10
CA PRO A 50 -2.02 -11.33 -5.58
C PRO A 50 -1.86 -11.22 -7.09
N GLY A 51 -2.77 -10.48 -7.74
CA GLY A 51 -2.71 -10.19 -9.16
C GLY A 51 -2.19 -8.81 -9.45
N ALA A 52 -2.81 -7.78 -8.89
CA ALA A 52 -2.43 -6.39 -9.13
C ALA A 52 -2.28 -5.65 -7.81
N ILE A 53 -1.25 -4.81 -7.74
CA ILE A 53 -0.98 -3.96 -6.58
C ILE A 53 -0.88 -2.53 -7.09
N ALA A 54 -1.63 -1.61 -6.48
CA ALA A 54 -1.59 -0.20 -6.83
C ALA A 54 -1.45 0.65 -5.58
N PHE A 55 -0.66 1.70 -5.69
CA PHE A 55 -0.42 2.65 -4.60
C PHE A 55 -0.70 4.05 -5.10
N GLU A 56 -1.34 4.87 -4.28
CA GLU A 56 -1.52 6.29 -4.57
C GLU A 56 -1.44 7.10 -3.30
N CYS A 57 -1.00 8.35 -3.43
CA CYS A 57 -0.87 9.27 -2.33
C CYS A 57 -1.31 10.67 -2.75
N PHE A 58 -1.70 11.46 -1.76
CA PHE A 58 -2.28 12.79 -1.98
C PHE A 58 -1.19 13.84 -2.21
N GLY A 59 -1.45 14.72 -3.17
CA GLY A 59 -0.63 15.91 -3.39
C GLY A 59 0.44 15.73 -4.45
N ASP A 60 1.45 16.57 -4.40
CA ASP A 60 2.55 16.62 -5.36
C ASP A 60 3.92 16.27 -4.75
N GLY A 61 3.90 15.74 -3.53
CA GLY A 61 5.13 15.33 -2.85
C GLY A 61 5.64 13.98 -3.30
N THR A 62 6.73 13.55 -2.67
CA THR A 62 7.37 12.26 -2.92
C THR A 62 7.42 11.47 -1.63
N VAL A 63 7.09 10.19 -1.70
CA VAL A 63 7.20 9.28 -0.56
C VAL A 63 8.09 8.10 -0.91
N GLU A 64 8.74 7.56 0.11
CA GLU A 64 9.41 6.28 0.02
C GLU A 64 8.49 5.22 0.61
N LEU A 65 8.03 4.32 -0.24
CA LEU A 65 7.13 3.24 0.14
C LEU A 65 7.94 1.98 0.39
N GLN A 66 7.75 1.39 1.56
CA GLN A 66 8.26 0.05 1.87
C GLN A 66 7.08 -0.91 1.85
N LEU A 67 7.17 -1.94 1.03
CA LEU A 67 6.14 -2.94 0.86
C LEU A 67 6.72 -4.30 1.22
N ASP A 68 6.01 -5.07 2.05
CA ASP A 68 6.49 -6.38 2.49
C ASP A 68 5.36 -7.40 2.49
N SER A 69 5.75 -8.67 2.41
CA SER A 69 4.81 -9.78 2.45
C SER A 69 5.46 -10.99 3.11
N ASP A 70 4.62 -11.86 3.67
CA ASP A 70 5.05 -13.14 4.21
C ASP A 70 4.30 -14.27 3.51
N SER A 71 5.02 -15.35 3.25
CA SER A 71 4.47 -16.59 2.70
C SER A 71 4.88 -17.74 3.60
N THR A 72 3.92 -18.57 3.98
CA THR A 72 4.16 -19.73 4.85
C THR A 72 4.01 -21.02 4.05
N THR A 73 5.05 -21.86 4.08
CA THR A 73 5.02 -23.20 3.47
C THR A 73 5.40 -24.21 4.56
N GLY A 74 4.41 -24.97 5.04
CA GLY A 74 4.62 -25.85 6.18
C GLY A 74 4.97 -25.07 7.44
N THR A 75 6.21 -25.25 7.95
CA THR A 75 6.72 -24.52 9.11
C THR A 75 7.68 -23.39 8.73
N VAL A 76 7.89 -23.17 7.43
CA VAL A 76 8.82 -22.15 6.94
C VAL A 76 8.06 -20.89 6.54
N ILE A 77 8.48 -19.75 7.09
CA ILE A 77 7.95 -18.43 6.75
C ILE A 77 9.01 -17.71 5.93
N THR A 78 8.62 -17.26 4.73
CA THR A 78 9.49 -16.49 3.85
C THR A 78 8.97 -15.06 3.76
N GLY A 79 9.79 -14.10 4.15
CA GLY A 79 9.46 -12.67 4.04
C GLY A 79 10.11 -12.05 2.81
N THR A 80 9.42 -11.13 2.18
CA THR A 80 9.92 -10.37 1.04
C THR A 80 9.66 -8.89 1.29
N THR A 81 10.66 -8.05 1.03
CA THR A 81 10.55 -6.60 1.22
C THR A 81 11.06 -5.88 -0.02
N THR A 82 10.36 -4.85 -0.46
CA THR A 82 10.82 -3.97 -1.51
C THR A 82 10.58 -2.51 -1.12
N VAL A 83 11.38 -1.62 -1.68
CA VAL A 83 11.27 -0.17 -1.46
C VAL A 83 11.14 0.52 -2.81
N ARG A 84 10.21 1.47 -2.90
CA ARG A 84 9.97 2.26 -4.11
C ARG A 84 9.83 3.73 -3.74
N THR A 85 10.36 4.59 -4.58
CA THR A 85 10.11 6.02 -4.50
C THR A 85 8.92 6.35 -5.38
N VAL A 86 7.90 6.99 -4.81
CA VAL A 86 6.65 7.29 -5.52
C VAL A 86 6.42 8.80 -5.55
N ASP A 87 6.14 9.32 -6.74
CA ASP A 87 5.71 10.72 -6.93
C ASP A 87 4.19 10.76 -6.86
N CYS A 88 3.67 11.38 -5.80
CA CYS A 88 2.22 11.45 -5.58
C CYS A 88 1.49 12.21 -6.68
N GLY A 89 2.14 13.20 -7.30
CA GLY A 89 1.55 14.01 -8.36
C GLY A 89 1.32 13.26 -9.67
N GLU A 90 1.94 12.09 -9.85
CA GLU A 90 1.78 11.30 -11.07
C GLU A 90 0.56 10.39 -11.05
N GLY A 91 -0.18 10.35 -9.94
CA GLY A 91 -1.37 9.53 -9.80
C GLY A 91 -1.07 8.10 -9.35
N PRO A 92 -1.98 7.15 -9.58
CA PRO A 92 -1.79 5.78 -9.12
C PRO A 92 -0.52 5.15 -9.71
N PHE A 93 0.22 4.46 -8.86
CA PHE A 93 1.48 3.79 -9.20
C PHE A 93 1.26 2.28 -9.15
N ALA A 94 1.41 1.61 -10.29
CA ALA A 94 1.30 0.16 -10.35
C ALA A 94 2.60 -0.49 -9.88
N ILE A 95 2.49 -1.43 -8.95
CA ILE A 95 3.63 -2.18 -8.43
C ILE A 95 3.58 -3.58 -9.00
N ASP A 96 4.69 -4.02 -9.59
CA ASP A 96 4.79 -5.37 -10.12
C ASP A 96 4.72 -6.38 -8.98
N SER A 97 3.75 -7.29 -9.05
CA SER A 97 3.57 -8.32 -8.03
C SER A 97 4.65 -9.42 -8.09
N ASP A 98 5.48 -9.43 -9.12
CA ASP A 98 6.55 -10.43 -9.25
C ASP A 98 7.52 -10.42 -8.07
N PHE A 99 7.71 -9.27 -7.40
CA PHE A 99 8.57 -9.22 -6.22
C PHE A 99 8.02 -10.07 -5.07
N LEU A 100 6.72 -10.32 -5.04
CA LEU A 100 6.08 -11.18 -4.03
C LEU A 100 6.30 -12.67 -4.31
N GLY A 101 6.91 -13.01 -5.45
CA GLY A 101 7.12 -14.38 -5.86
C GLY A 101 5.88 -14.98 -6.52
N THR A 102 5.94 -16.28 -6.76
CA THR A 102 4.85 -17.02 -7.42
C THR A 102 3.99 -17.80 -6.43
N GLU A 103 4.31 -17.72 -5.15
CA GLU A 103 3.58 -18.45 -4.12
C GLU A 103 2.53 -17.58 -3.44
N PRO A 104 1.43 -18.17 -2.96
CA PRO A 104 0.45 -17.42 -2.19
C PRO A 104 1.05 -16.80 -0.93
N ILE A 105 0.54 -15.64 -0.55
CA ILE A 105 1.01 -14.90 0.62
C ILE A 105 -0.04 -14.94 1.74
N ASP A 106 0.44 -14.88 2.98
CA ASP A 106 -0.41 -14.87 4.18
C ASP A 106 -0.62 -13.46 4.72
N LEU A 107 0.28 -12.54 4.37
CA LEU A 107 0.28 -11.20 4.93
C LEU A 107 0.93 -10.24 3.95
N VAL A 108 0.37 -9.03 3.87
CA VAL A 108 0.97 -7.91 3.16
C VAL A 108 1.03 -6.71 4.09
N GLY A 109 2.14 -5.99 4.06
CA GLY A 109 2.34 -4.81 4.86
C GLY A 109 2.89 -3.66 4.03
N ALA A 110 2.57 -2.45 4.41
CA ALA A 110 3.04 -1.25 3.74
C ALA A 110 3.33 -0.14 4.76
N ALA A 111 4.36 0.63 4.50
CA ALA A 111 4.72 1.80 5.30
C ALA A 111 5.37 2.83 4.39
N THR A 112 5.20 4.11 4.71
CA THR A 112 6.00 5.16 4.12
C THR A 112 7.15 5.45 5.08
N THR A 113 8.37 5.18 4.66
CA THR A 113 9.56 5.37 5.50
C THR A 113 10.08 6.80 5.42
N ALA A 114 9.70 7.55 4.39
CA ALA A 114 10.02 8.96 4.26
C ALA A 114 8.95 9.64 3.40
N ALA A 115 8.65 10.89 3.73
CA ALA A 115 7.78 11.74 2.94
C ALA A 115 8.30 13.17 3.01
N ASP A 116 8.30 13.90 1.91
CA ASP A 116 8.71 15.30 1.89
C ASP A 116 7.57 16.28 2.19
N ARG A 117 6.32 15.80 2.16
CA ARG A 117 5.11 16.56 2.49
C ARG A 117 4.13 15.67 3.24
N ASP A 118 3.23 16.29 3.99
CA ASP A 118 2.11 15.57 4.59
C ASP A 118 1.25 14.98 3.49
N THR A 119 0.87 13.71 3.64
CA THR A 119 0.06 13.01 2.65
C THR A 119 -0.77 11.92 3.31
N ALA A 120 -1.78 11.45 2.61
CA ALA A 120 -2.47 10.21 2.91
C ALA A 120 -2.30 9.27 1.73
N TRP A 121 -2.35 7.97 1.96
CA TRP A 121 -2.12 7.01 0.89
C TRP A 121 -3.05 5.79 1.01
N PHE A 122 -3.23 5.15 -0.14
CA PHE A 122 -3.94 3.87 -0.25
C PHE A 122 -3.09 2.89 -1.04
N LEU A 123 -3.07 1.66 -0.56
CA LEU A 123 -2.53 0.51 -1.29
C LEU A 123 -3.65 -0.50 -1.48
N THR A 124 -3.92 -0.87 -2.73
CA THR A 124 -4.93 -1.87 -3.05
C THR A 124 -4.26 -3.11 -3.63
N VAL A 125 -4.71 -4.28 -3.19
CA VAL A 125 -4.23 -5.57 -3.69
C VAL A 125 -5.42 -6.33 -4.22
N SER A 126 -5.38 -6.67 -5.51
CA SER A 126 -6.43 -7.47 -6.16
C SER A 126 -5.99 -8.92 -6.28
N GLY A 127 -6.95 -9.84 -6.38
CA GLY A 127 -6.67 -11.25 -6.63
C GLY A 127 -6.19 -11.53 -8.05
N ALA A 128 -5.46 -12.61 -8.20
CA ALA A 128 -5.01 -13.07 -9.50
C ALA A 128 -6.16 -13.56 -10.39
#